data_30b3f3fd053bde3c33d09257fcb02571
#
_entry.id   30b3f3fd053bde3c33d09257fcb02571
#
_cell.length_a   1.000
_cell.length_b   1.000
_cell.length_c   1.000
_cell.angle_alpha   90.00
_cell.angle_beta   90.00
_cell.angle_gamma   90.00
#
_symmetry.space_group_name_H-M   'P 1'
#
loop_
_entity.id
_entity.type
_entity.pdbx_description
1 polymer ?
#
loop_
_entity_poly.entity_id
_entity_poly.type
_entity_poly.pdbx_seq_one_letter_code
_entity_poly.pdbx_strand_id
1 'polypeptide(L)'
;MTTAMRAALAAIFLFVTPALAQTYPSKPVRMVVPFPAGGPADLVARLLASKLPQTWGQPLVIENRGGAGGNIGTAAVARAAPDGYTILLTTSGLMSNPSLYKDTGFAPVRDFAPVTVVGNSATIVVRNPSLAGVNTMHDIEQLARTSKVDFATPGIGLAGHLAGELFKTLAKVDMQPVPYAGAAPAMAAVLAGQVKLGFMAAPPTLPQIRAGKLVAIAVTSPKRLTALPDVPTVAESGYPGFQVDNMYGVLAPHGTPPEAVKKLHDDIVRAVREPDATKALEAASIDIVANTPEEFAAYITSETTKWAQVVKASGARVE
;
A
#
# COMPACT_ATOMS: atom_id res chain seq x y z
N MET A 1 -8.84 -69.35 -15.03
CA MET A 1 -8.16 -68.07 -15.34
C MET A 1 -6.84 -68.34 -16.00
N THR A 2 -6.72 -68.13 -17.29
CA THR A 2 -5.59 -68.47 -18.13
C THR A 2 -4.41 -67.54 -17.86
N THR A 3 -3.17 -68.07 -18.05
CA THR A 3 -1.89 -67.39 -17.82
C THR A 3 -1.79 -66.03 -18.57
N ALA A 4 -2.49 -65.90 -19.68
CA ALA A 4 -2.61 -64.65 -20.46
C ALA A 4 -3.37 -63.54 -19.73
N MET A 5 -4.37 -63.86 -18.89
CA MET A 5 -5.16 -62.88 -18.14
C MET A 5 -4.42 -62.36 -16.92
N ARG A 6 -3.44 -63.13 -16.38
CA ARG A 6 -2.54 -62.67 -15.30
C ARG A 6 -1.41 -61.74 -15.82
N ALA A 7 -0.95 -61.94 -17.04
CA ALA A 7 0.02 -61.06 -17.68
C ALA A 7 -0.58 -59.67 -18.07
N ALA A 8 -1.86 -59.64 -18.47
CA ALA A 8 -2.54 -58.37 -18.80
C ALA A 8 -2.84 -57.52 -17.53
N LEU A 9 -3.09 -58.13 -16.35
CA LEU A 9 -3.28 -57.37 -15.10
C LEU A 9 -1.95 -56.84 -14.56
N ALA A 10 -0.80 -57.47 -14.82
CA ALA A 10 0.53 -57.01 -14.41
C ALA A 10 1.03 -55.82 -15.25
N ALA A 11 0.57 -55.69 -16.50
CA ALA A 11 0.98 -54.60 -17.40
C ALA A 11 0.29 -53.24 -17.09
N ILE A 12 -0.81 -53.22 -16.35
CA ILE A 12 -1.55 -51.96 -16.00
C ILE A 12 -0.92 -51.19 -14.81
N PHE A 13 -0.03 -51.86 -14.06
CA PHE A 13 0.60 -51.24 -12.87
C PHE A 13 1.89 -50.45 -13.14
N LEU A 14 2.35 -50.32 -14.37
CA LEU A 14 3.68 -49.74 -14.68
C LEU A 14 3.68 -48.33 -15.28
N PHE A 15 2.54 -47.65 -15.34
CA PHE A 15 2.48 -46.25 -15.80
C PHE A 15 1.95 -45.28 -14.74
N VAL A 16 2.33 -45.43 -13.46
CA VAL A 16 2.28 -44.32 -12.53
C VAL A 16 3.55 -43.50 -12.77
N THR A 17 3.55 -42.70 -13.82
CA THR A 17 4.54 -41.64 -13.96
C THR A 17 4.41 -40.76 -12.70
N PRO A 18 5.50 -40.55 -11.93
CA PRO A 18 5.47 -39.55 -10.87
C PRO A 18 5.08 -38.22 -11.54
N ALA A 19 3.95 -37.68 -11.19
CA ALA A 19 3.62 -36.30 -11.52
C ALA A 19 4.75 -35.49 -10.87
N LEU A 20 5.75 -35.08 -11.66
CA LEU A 20 6.75 -34.13 -11.24
C LEU A 20 5.94 -32.92 -10.79
N ALA A 21 5.86 -32.74 -9.49
CA ALA A 21 5.21 -31.55 -8.92
C ALA A 21 5.86 -30.34 -9.60
N GLN A 22 5.12 -29.67 -10.47
CA GLN A 22 5.63 -28.49 -11.17
C GLN A 22 6.04 -27.49 -10.09
N THR A 23 7.32 -27.13 -10.10
CA THR A 23 7.84 -26.12 -9.17
C THR A 23 7.08 -24.81 -9.38
N TYR A 24 6.38 -24.36 -8.36
CA TYR A 24 5.70 -23.06 -8.38
C TYR A 24 6.75 -21.93 -8.23
N PRO A 25 6.67 -20.83 -9.03
CA PRO A 25 5.80 -20.65 -10.19
C PRO A 25 6.36 -21.32 -11.46
N SER A 26 5.50 -21.97 -12.26
CA SER A 26 5.85 -22.60 -13.56
C SER A 26 5.44 -21.75 -14.77
N LYS A 27 4.76 -20.63 -14.54
CA LYS A 27 4.31 -19.64 -15.55
C LYS A 27 4.42 -18.23 -14.97
N PRO A 28 4.33 -17.17 -15.78
CA PRO A 28 4.37 -15.79 -15.30
C PRO A 28 3.36 -15.53 -14.16
N VAL A 29 3.81 -14.83 -13.12
CA VAL A 29 2.94 -14.33 -12.04
C VAL A 29 2.52 -12.92 -12.36
N ARG A 30 1.24 -12.62 -12.24
CA ARG A 30 0.66 -11.29 -12.44
C ARG A 30 0.48 -10.60 -11.10
N MET A 31 1.08 -9.42 -10.93
CA MET A 31 0.87 -8.54 -9.79
C MET A 31 -0.01 -7.36 -10.18
N VAL A 32 -1.21 -7.31 -9.64
CA VAL A 32 -2.11 -6.16 -9.81
C VAL A 32 -1.72 -5.09 -8.80
N VAL A 33 -1.45 -3.89 -9.31
CA VAL A 33 -1.24 -2.67 -8.53
C VAL A 33 -2.45 -1.77 -8.76
N PRO A 34 -3.33 -1.54 -7.76
CA PRO A 34 -4.59 -0.84 -7.95
C PRO A 34 -4.44 0.68 -8.02
N PHE A 35 -3.33 1.15 -8.57
CA PHE A 35 -2.96 2.56 -8.70
C PHE A 35 -2.28 2.83 -10.04
N PRO A 36 -2.29 4.10 -10.54
CA PRO A 36 -1.55 4.50 -11.72
C PRO A 36 -0.04 4.19 -11.61
N ALA A 37 0.57 3.92 -12.76
CA ALA A 37 2.02 3.75 -12.85
C ALA A 37 2.78 5.00 -12.39
N GLY A 38 4.02 4.81 -11.89
CA GLY A 38 4.89 5.89 -11.40
C GLY A 38 4.59 6.35 -9.97
N GLY A 39 3.58 5.77 -9.30
CA GLY A 39 3.33 6.02 -7.88
C GLY A 39 4.22 5.16 -6.96
N PRO A 40 4.18 5.41 -5.62
CA PRO A 40 5.02 4.67 -4.67
C PRO A 40 4.78 3.16 -4.66
N ALA A 41 3.53 2.71 -4.82
CA ALA A 41 3.20 1.28 -4.93
C ALA A 41 3.78 0.66 -6.21
N ASP A 42 3.75 1.38 -7.33
CA ASP A 42 4.35 0.93 -8.60
C ASP A 42 5.88 0.83 -8.49
N LEU A 43 6.53 1.73 -7.74
CA LEU A 43 7.97 1.66 -7.45
C LEU A 43 8.30 0.33 -6.74
N VAL A 44 7.57 -0.02 -5.68
CA VAL A 44 7.76 -1.28 -4.95
C VAL A 44 7.50 -2.49 -5.86
N ALA A 45 6.43 -2.46 -6.66
CA ALA A 45 6.10 -3.53 -7.60
C ALA A 45 7.22 -3.75 -8.63
N ARG A 46 7.76 -2.67 -9.21
CA ARG A 46 8.86 -2.75 -10.19
C ARG A 46 10.16 -3.22 -9.58
N LEU A 47 10.45 -2.84 -8.33
CA LEU A 47 11.58 -3.40 -7.59
C LEU A 47 11.45 -4.93 -7.47
N LEU A 48 10.29 -5.43 -7.04
CA LEU A 48 10.04 -6.87 -6.96
C LEU A 48 10.12 -7.53 -8.34
N ALA A 49 9.58 -6.90 -9.39
CA ALA A 49 9.64 -7.42 -10.76
C ALA A 49 11.06 -7.47 -11.32
N SER A 50 12.00 -6.67 -10.82
CA SER A 50 13.42 -6.76 -11.21
C SER A 50 14.18 -7.89 -10.50
N LYS A 51 13.69 -8.33 -9.32
CA LYS A 51 14.38 -9.30 -8.46
C LYS A 51 13.84 -10.72 -8.58
N LEU A 52 12.53 -10.88 -8.45
CA LEU A 52 11.88 -12.18 -8.35
C LEU A 52 12.09 -13.11 -9.58
N PRO A 53 12.19 -12.61 -10.83
CA PRO A 53 12.47 -13.47 -11.97
C PRO A 53 13.77 -14.27 -11.87
N GLN A 54 14.78 -13.76 -11.16
CA GLN A 54 16.05 -14.46 -10.95
C GLN A 54 15.88 -15.73 -10.10
N THR A 55 14.93 -15.70 -9.14
CA THR A 55 14.61 -16.84 -8.27
C THR A 55 13.56 -17.76 -8.90
N TRP A 56 12.59 -17.19 -9.61
CA TRP A 56 11.43 -17.93 -10.11
C TRP A 56 11.66 -18.57 -11.48
N GLY A 57 12.64 -18.09 -12.27
CA GLY A 57 12.76 -18.44 -13.68
C GLY A 57 11.55 -18.02 -14.53
N GLN A 58 10.64 -17.25 -13.93
CA GLN A 58 9.40 -16.76 -14.53
C GLN A 58 9.25 -15.26 -14.26
N PRO A 59 8.72 -14.47 -15.19
CA PRO A 59 8.53 -13.04 -14.98
C PRO A 59 7.42 -12.73 -13.97
N LEU A 60 7.60 -11.64 -13.23
CA LEU A 60 6.54 -10.94 -12.51
C LEU A 60 6.01 -9.81 -13.39
N VAL A 61 4.76 -9.94 -13.85
CA VAL A 61 4.13 -8.99 -14.76
C VAL A 61 3.28 -7.99 -13.95
N ILE A 62 3.60 -6.69 -14.03
CA ILE A 62 2.87 -5.65 -13.32
C ILE A 62 1.69 -5.17 -14.16
N GLU A 63 0.49 -5.18 -13.56
CA GLU A 63 -0.73 -4.63 -14.12
C GLU A 63 -1.22 -3.46 -13.25
N ASN A 64 -1.08 -2.22 -13.73
CA ASN A 64 -1.63 -1.06 -13.05
C ASN A 64 -3.14 -0.92 -13.36
N ARG A 65 -4.00 -1.17 -12.35
CA ARG A 65 -5.46 -1.15 -12.50
C ARG A 65 -6.10 -0.24 -11.46
N GLY A 66 -5.96 1.08 -11.67
CA GLY A 66 -6.49 2.11 -10.79
C GLY A 66 -8.01 2.28 -10.86
N GLY A 67 -8.53 3.11 -9.96
CA GLY A 67 -9.92 3.55 -9.90
C GLY A 67 -10.59 3.31 -8.54
N ALA A 68 -11.50 4.19 -8.16
CA ALA A 68 -12.25 4.16 -6.89
C ALA A 68 -11.37 3.95 -5.65
N GLY A 69 -10.29 4.75 -5.49
CA GLY A 69 -9.36 4.59 -4.36
C GLY A 69 -8.61 3.26 -4.32
N GLY A 70 -8.50 2.56 -5.47
CA GLY A 70 -7.89 1.24 -5.59
C GLY A 70 -8.88 0.07 -5.53
N ASN A 71 -10.16 0.32 -5.28
CA ASN A 71 -11.16 -0.74 -5.13
C ASN A 71 -11.31 -1.61 -6.39
N ILE A 72 -11.22 -1.01 -7.60
CA ILE A 72 -11.42 -1.75 -8.85
C ILE A 72 -10.36 -2.85 -9.02
N GLY A 73 -9.08 -2.51 -8.85
CA GLY A 73 -7.99 -3.49 -8.96
C GLY A 73 -8.01 -4.50 -7.81
N THR A 74 -8.28 -4.06 -6.59
CA THR A 74 -8.36 -4.92 -5.40
C THR A 74 -9.48 -5.95 -5.52
N ALA A 75 -10.69 -5.52 -5.91
CA ALA A 75 -11.83 -6.42 -6.15
C ALA A 75 -11.58 -7.42 -7.29
N ALA A 76 -10.81 -7.02 -8.31
CA ALA A 76 -10.45 -7.94 -9.38
C ALA A 76 -9.56 -9.10 -8.89
N VAL A 77 -8.64 -8.83 -7.96
CA VAL A 77 -7.79 -9.88 -7.36
C VAL A 77 -8.61 -10.74 -6.37
N ALA A 78 -9.49 -10.15 -5.58
CA ALA A 78 -10.38 -10.90 -4.68
C ALA A 78 -11.18 -11.99 -5.40
N ARG A 79 -11.48 -11.77 -6.69
CA ARG A 79 -12.25 -12.71 -7.55
C ARG A 79 -11.37 -13.58 -8.45
N ALA A 80 -10.06 -13.42 -8.41
CA ALA A 80 -9.15 -14.20 -9.24
C ALA A 80 -9.05 -15.65 -8.75
N ALA A 81 -8.57 -16.54 -9.61
CA ALA A 81 -8.29 -17.93 -9.21
C ALA A 81 -7.29 -17.96 -8.05
N PRO A 82 -7.55 -18.76 -7.00
CA PRO A 82 -6.66 -18.86 -5.84
C PRO A 82 -5.51 -19.86 -6.11
N ASP A 83 -4.79 -19.65 -7.23
CA ASP A 83 -3.68 -20.52 -7.68
C ASP A 83 -2.29 -19.89 -7.45
N GLY A 84 -2.24 -18.69 -6.86
CA GLY A 84 -1.01 -17.94 -6.60
C GLY A 84 -0.44 -17.20 -7.81
N TYR A 85 -1.02 -17.33 -9.00
CA TYR A 85 -0.53 -16.65 -10.21
C TYR A 85 -1.12 -15.26 -10.45
N THR A 86 -2.07 -14.85 -9.63
CA THR A 86 -2.55 -13.46 -9.56
C THR A 86 -2.43 -12.98 -8.12
N ILE A 87 -1.60 -11.97 -7.89
CA ILE A 87 -1.37 -11.39 -6.57
C ILE A 87 -1.66 -9.89 -6.60
N LEU A 88 -1.91 -9.32 -5.43
CA LEU A 88 -2.20 -7.90 -5.23
C LEU A 88 -1.02 -7.25 -4.51
N LEU A 89 -0.56 -6.09 -4.97
CA LEU A 89 0.23 -5.18 -4.17
C LEU A 89 -0.61 -3.91 -3.94
N THR A 90 -0.98 -3.67 -2.70
CA THR A 90 -1.89 -2.57 -2.33
C THR A 90 -1.37 -1.75 -1.15
N THR A 91 -2.17 -0.77 -0.74
CA THR A 91 -1.85 0.15 0.36
C THR A 91 -2.92 0.11 1.45
N SER A 92 -2.82 1.00 2.44
CA SER A 92 -3.77 1.12 3.56
C SER A 92 -5.23 1.29 3.15
N GLY A 93 -5.52 1.71 1.91
CA GLY A 93 -6.86 1.73 1.34
C GLY A 93 -7.60 0.39 1.38
N LEU A 94 -6.86 -0.73 1.38
CA LEU A 94 -7.45 -2.07 1.60
C LEU A 94 -8.32 -2.10 2.86
N MET A 95 -7.85 -1.52 3.96
CA MET A 95 -8.46 -1.60 5.29
C MET A 95 -9.45 -0.46 5.57
N SER A 96 -9.24 0.72 5.00
CA SER A 96 -10.06 1.91 5.23
C SER A 96 -11.27 2.03 4.30
N ASN A 97 -11.13 1.61 3.04
CA ASN A 97 -12.17 1.78 2.02
C ASN A 97 -13.51 1.11 2.36
N PRO A 98 -13.56 -0.07 3.00
CA PRO A 98 -14.84 -0.67 3.40
C PRO A 98 -15.71 0.20 4.33
N SER A 99 -15.09 1.16 5.03
CA SER A 99 -15.81 2.10 5.89
C SER A 99 -16.19 3.41 5.18
N LEU A 100 -15.54 3.70 4.04
CA LEU A 100 -15.72 4.94 3.27
C LEU A 100 -16.68 4.78 2.11
N TYR A 101 -16.61 3.64 1.40
CA TYR A 101 -17.40 3.35 0.21
C TYR A 101 -18.59 2.46 0.56
N LYS A 102 -19.72 2.71 -0.10
CA LYS A 102 -20.93 1.88 0.06
C LYS A 102 -20.68 0.41 -0.32
N ASP A 103 -19.89 0.19 -1.36
CA ASP A 103 -19.48 -1.14 -1.82
C ASP A 103 -18.07 -1.05 -2.40
N THR A 104 -17.15 -1.84 -1.85
CA THR A 104 -15.78 -1.98 -2.37
C THR A 104 -15.63 -3.17 -3.32
N GLY A 105 -16.59 -4.08 -3.32
CA GLY A 105 -16.53 -5.35 -4.05
C GLY A 105 -15.60 -6.38 -3.41
N PHE A 106 -15.12 -6.15 -2.19
CA PHE A 106 -14.26 -7.08 -1.42
C PHE A 106 -14.37 -6.83 0.10
N ALA A 107 -13.98 -7.85 0.87
CA ALA A 107 -13.81 -7.79 2.33
C ALA A 107 -12.35 -8.09 2.70
N PRO A 108 -11.59 -7.16 3.35
CA PRO A 108 -10.15 -7.29 3.57
C PRO A 108 -9.70 -8.58 4.25
N VAL A 109 -10.45 -9.00 5.28
CA VAL A 109 -10.10 -10.17 6.10
C VAL A 109 -10.54 -11.49 5.45
N ARG A 110 -11.66 -11.46 4.71
CA ARG A 110 -12.28 -12.68 4.17
C ARG A 110 -11.71 -13.07 2.80
N ASP A 111 -11.46 -12.11 1.93
CA ASP A 111 -11.29 -12.37 0.50
C ASP A 111 -9.81 -12.50 0.08
N PHE A 112 -8.88 -12.38 1.04
CA PHE A 112 -7.45 -12.42 0.77
C PHE A 112 -6.69 -13.36 1.70
N ALA A 113 -5.61 -13.93 1.18
CA ALA A 113 -4.54 -14.58 1.92
C ALA A 113 -3.36 -13.58 2.00
N PRO A 114 -3.03 -13.04 3.18
CA PRO A 114 -1.88 -12.17 3.38
C PRO A 114 -0.58 -12.88 3.04
N VAL A 115 0.35 -12.17 2.38
CA VAL A 115 1.69 -12.69 2.07
C VAL A 115 2.73 -11.97 2.93
N THR A 116 2.86 -10.65 2.79
CA THR A 116 3.75 -9.84 3.62
C THR A 116 3.48 -8.35 3.41
N VAL A 117 3.75 -7.54 4.41
CA VAL A 117 3.98 -6.10 4.25
C VAL A 117 5.43 -5.92 3.81
N VAL A 118 5.67 -5.50 2.57
CA VAL A 118 7.01 -5.21 2.05
C VAL A 118 7.65 -4.10 2.85
N GLY A 119 6.92 -3.03 3.08
CA GLY A 119 7.41 -1.88 3.85
C GLY A 119 6.34 -0.81 4.04
N ASN A 120 6.71 0.21 4.80
CA ASN A 120 5.90 1.38 5.09
C ASN A 120 6.65 2.66 4.69
N SER A 121 5.92 3.69 4.29
CA SER A 121 6.48 5.04 4.19
C SER A 121 5.60 6.05 4.91
N ALA A 122 6.20 7.09 5.45
CA ALA A 122 5.45 8.19 6.05
C ALA A 122 4.66 8.96 4.98
N THR A 123 3.61 9.63 5.43
CA THR A 123 3.04 10.80 4.75
C THR A 123 3.75 12.05 5.28
N ILE A 124 4.05 13.00 4.41
CA ILE A 124 4.59 14.30 4.78
C ILE A 124 3.49 15.34 4.61
N VAL A 125 3.25 16.11 5.64
CA VAL A 125 2.42 17.31 5.57
C VAL A 125 3.26 18.40 4.95
N VAL A 126 2.86 18.88 3.78
CA VAL A 126 3.61 19.87 3.01
C VAL A 126 2.75 21.08 2.67
N ARG A 127 3.42 22.21 2.50
CA ARG A 127 2.81 23.39 1.89
C ARG A 127 3.53 23.84 0.64
N ASN A 128 2.80 24.51 -0.24
CA ASN A 128 3.39 25.33 -1.28
C ASN A 128 4.08 26.56 -0.65
N PRO A 129 5.24 27.01 -1.12
CA PRO A 129 5.92 28.22 -0.59
C PRO A 129 5.05 29.47 -0.56
N SER A 130 4.08 29.58 -1.48
CA SER A 130 3.14 30.73 -1.52
C SER A 130 2.19 30.82 -0.30
N LEU A 131 2.03 29.75 0.47
CA LEU A 131 1.33 29.76 1.75
C LEU A 131 2.31 30.20 2.87
N ALA A 132 2.72 31.46 2.84
CA ALA A 132 3.63 32.01 3.84
C ALA A 132 3.01 32.02 5.24
N GLY A 133 3.86 31.88 6.28
CA GLY A 133 3.42 31.95 7.69
C GLY A 133 2.86 30.63 8.27
N VAL A 134 2.66 29.58 7.46
CA VAL A 134 2.20 28.27 7.94
C VAL A 134 3.38 27.31 7.95
N ASN A 135 4.05 27.14 9.09
CA ASN A 135 5.26 26.34 9.22
C ASN A 135 5.14 25.18 10.21
N THR A 136 4.06 25.13 10.98
CA THR A 136 3.81 24.12 12.00
C THR A 136 2.40 23.54 11.86
N MET A 137 2.13 22.40 12.49
CA MET A 137 0.78 21.82 12.56
C MET A 137 -0.17 22.77 13.31
N HIS A 138 0.32 23.52 14.29
CA HIS A 138 -0.47 24.53 15.01
C HIS A 138 -0.86 25.70 14.08
N ASP A 139 0.01 26.14 13.17
CA ASP A 139 -0.36 27.19 12.20
C ASP A 139 -1.47 26.71 11.27
N ILE A 140 -1.46 25.43 10.87
CA ILE A 140 -2.55 24.83 10.08
C ILE A 140 -3.85 24.84 10.89
N GLU A 141 -3.79 24.47 12.17
CA GLU A 141 -4.94 24.50 13.07
C GLU A 141 -5.52 25.91 13.18
N GLN A 142 -4.68 26.91 13.44
CA GLN A 142 -5.13 28.31 13.55
C GLN A 142 -5.72 28.82 12.21
N LEU A 143 -5.11 28.49 11.10
CA LEU A 143 -5.63 28.85 9.78
C LEU A 143 -7.01 28.22 9.55
N ALA A 144 -7.18 26.93 9.90
CA ALA A 144 -8.46 26.23 9.73
C ALA A 144 -9.57 26.71 10.68
N ARG A 145 -9.22 27.34 11.80
CA ARG A 145 -10.20 27.99 12.71
C ARG A 145 -10.73 29.32 12.16
N THR A 146 -9.97 29.99 11.30
CA THR A 146 -10.28 31.36 10.83
C THR A 146 -10.65 31.42 9.37
N SER A 147 -10.34 30.39 8.59
CA SER A 147 -10.61 30.34 7.15
C SER A 147 -10.84 28.91 6.67
N LYS A 148 -11.45 28.79 5.49
CA LYS A 148 -11.57 27.52 4.80
C LYS A 148 -10.18 27.05 4.34
N VAL A 149 -9.81 25.82 4.68
CA VAL A 149 -8.53 25.18 4.32
C VAL A 149 -8.79 23.94 3.50
N ASP A 150 -8.25 23.92 2.28
CA ASP A 150 -8.27 22.74 1.41
C ASP A 150 -6.92 22.05 1.49
N PHE A 151 -6.91 20.70 1.43
CA PHE A 151 -5.69 19.91 1.36
C PHE A 151 -5.76 18.87 0.25
N ALA A 152 -4.68 18.75 -0.53
CA ALA A 152 -4.57 17.77 -1.58
C ALA A 152 -4.24 16.38 -1.03
N THR A 153 -4.88 15.36 -1.59
CA THR A 153 -4.65 13.95 -1.24
C THR A 153 -4.64 13.08 -2.50
N PRO A 154 -3.84 12.00 -2.55
CA PRO A 154 -3.75 11.13 -3.72
C PRO A 154 -5.03 10.32 -4.00
N GLY A 155 -6.03 10.43 -3.15
CA GLY A 155 -7.33 9.76 -3.31
C GLY A 155 -8.01 9.52 -1.98
N ILE A 156 -9.33 9.36 -2.02
CA ILE A 156 -10.12 9.07 -0.82
C ILE A 156 -9.74 7.67 -0.30
N GLY A 157 -9.62 7.53 1.03
CA GLY A 157 -9.25 6.29 1.71
C GLY A 157 -7.75 5.99 1.73
N LEU A 158 -6.93 6.73 0.98
CA LEU A 158 -5.48 6.56 1.03
C LEU A 158 -4.87 7.29 2.23
N ALA A 159 -3.65 6.95 2.61
CA ALA A 159 -3.00 7.46 3.81
C ALA A 159 -3.02 8.99 3.94
N GLY A 160 -2.83 9.72 2.84
CA GLY A 160 -2.90 11.18 2.86
C GLY A 160 -4.29 11.72 3.22
N HIS A 161 -5.36 11.09 2.72
CA HIS A 161 -6.72 11.43 3.10
C HIS A 161 -6.98 11.14 4.58
N LEU A 162 -6.62 9.92 5.02
CA LEU A 162 -6.80 9.47 6.39
C LEU A 162 -6.02 10.33 7.39
N ALA A 163 -4.81 10.77 7.03
CA ALA A 163 -4.01 11.67 7.85
C ALA A 163 -4.69 13.04 8.02
N GLY A 164 -5.25 13.59 6.95
CA GLY A 164 -6.03 14.82 7.02
C GLY A 164 -7.27 14.68 7.91
N GLU A 165 -8.05 13.61 7.75
CA GLU A 165 -9.25 13.33 8.54
C GLU A 165 -8.93 13.08 10.03
N LEU A 166 -7.84 12.36 10.32
CA LEU A 166 -7.39 12.16 11.69
C LEU A 166 -6.96 13.50 12.32
N PHE A 167 -6.23 14.33 11.57
CA PHE A 167 -5.84 15.67 12.04
C PHE A 167 -7.07 16.54 12.34
N LYS A 168 -8.04 16.61 11.43
CA LYS A 168 -9.31 17.33 11.65
C LYS A 168 -9.98 16.92 12.95
N THR A 169 -10.04 15.59 13.20
CA THR A 169 -10.67 15.02 14.40
C THR A 169 -9.93 15.42 15.68
N LEU A 170 -8.60 15.33 15.70
CA LEU A 170 -7.78 15.61 16.87
C LEU A 170 -7.69 17.12 17.16
N ALA A 171 -7.51 17.94 16.14
CA ALA A 171 -7.43 19.40 16.24
C ALA A 171 -8.81 20.06 16.40
N LYS A 172 -9.90 19.32 16.16
CA LYS A 172 -11.28 19.81 16.15
C LYS A 172 -11.46 21.02 15.22
N VAL A 173 -10.98 20.88 14.00
CA VAL A 173 -11.08 21.87 12.92
C VAL A 173 -11.74 21.27 11.69
N ASP A 174 -12.26 22.14 10.82
CA ASP A 174 -12.77 21.74 9.51
C ASP A 174 -11.75 22.06 8.42
N MET A 175 -11.45 21.05 7.58
CA MET A 175 -10.61 21.16 6.39
C MET A 175 -11.20 20.29 5.29
N GLN A 176 -11.10 20.71 4.03
CA GLN A 176 -11.70 19.99 2.92
C GLN A 176 -10.66 19.18 2.15
N PRO A 177 -10.80 17.85 2.05
CA PRO A 177 -9.95 17.06 1.18
C PRO A 177 -10.27 17.37 -0.29
N VAL A 178 -9.21 17.57 -1.09
CA VAL A 178 -9.27 17.64 -2.56
C VAL A 178 -8.61 16.36 -3.10
N PRO A 179 -9.42 15.33 -3.42
CA PRO A 179 -8.89 14.06 -3.88
C PRO A 179 -8.50 14.11 -5.36
N TYR A 180 -7.36 13.54 -5.68
CA TYR A 180 -6.83 13.36 -7.03
C TYR A 180 -6.79 11.88 -7.41
N ALA A 181 -6.64 11.60 -8.70
CA ALA A 181 -6.54 10.23 -9.21
C ALA A 181 -5.11 9.67 -9.09
N GLY A 182 -4.50 9.77 -7.91
CA GLY A 182 -3.16 9.26 -7.60
C GLY A 182 -2.17 10.33 -7.12
N ALA A 183 -0.97 9.87 -6.76
CA ALA A 183 0.06 10.73 -6.15
C ALA A 183 0.59 11.81 -7.11
N ALA A 184 0.78 11.48 -8.40
CA ALA A 184 1.36 12.42 -9.36
C ALA A 184 0.47 13.65 -9.62
N PRO A 185 -0.84 13.54 -9.93
CA PRO A 185 -1.69 14.71 -10.12
C PRO A 185 -1.90 15.49 -8.81
N ALA A 186 -1.97 14.83 -7.65
CA ALA A 186 -2.03 15.53 -6.35
C ALA A 186 -0.77 16.39 -6.12
N MET A 187 0.40 15.82 -6.37
CA MET A 187 1.68 16.52 -6.28
C MET A 187 1.74 17.73 -7.22
N ALA A 188 1.33 17.55 -8.48
CA ALA A 188 1.30 18.63 -9.47
C ALA A 188 0.41 19.78 -9.01
N ALA A 189 -0.76 19.51 -8.42
CA ALA A 189 -1.67 20.53 -7.91
C ALA A 189 -1.05 21.34 -6.75
N VAL A 190 -0.33 20.68 -5.82
CA VAL A 190 0.35 21.38 -4.72
C VAL A 190 1.53 22.20 -5.24
N LEU A 191 2.33 21.65 -6.16
CA LEU A 191 3.45 22.36 -6.77
C LEU A 191 3.00 23.62 -7.54
N ALA A 192 1.85 23.53 -8.23
CA ALA A 192 1.25 24.65 -8.95
C ALA A 192 0.54 25.67 -8.01
N GLY A 193 0.39 25.35 -6.71
CA GLY A 193 -0.32 26.21 -5.76
C GLY A 193 -1.85 26.23 -5.93
N GLN A 194 -2.40 25.30 -6.74
CA GLN A 194 -3.87 25.14 -6.88
C GLN A 194 -4.51 24.75 -5.54
N VAL A 195 -3.87 23.83 -4.83
CA VAL A 195 -4.14 23.52 -3.43
C VAL A 195 -2.84 23.75 -2.67
N LYS A 196 -2.87 24.56 -1.61
CA LYS A 196 -1.64 25.04 -0.96
C LYS A 196 -1.10 24.11 0.13
N LEU A 197 -1.91 23.19 0.63
CA LEU A 197 -1.52 22.15 1.59
C LEU A 197 -1.68 20.77 0.96
N GLY A 198 -0.86 19.82 1.38
CA GLY A 198 -0.97 18.45 0.93
C GLY A 198 -0.47 17.45 1.97
N PHE A 199 -1.12 16.29 2.01
CA PHE A 199 -0.69 15.12 2.76
C PHE A 199 -0.17 14.09 1.75
N MET A 200 1.14 14.06 1.55
CA MET A 200 1.78 13.37 0.42
C MET A 200 2.72 12.27 0.88
N ALA A 201 2.72 11.11 0.21
CA ALA A 201 3.66 10.04 0.50
C ALA A 201 5.12 10.50 0.36
N ALA A 202 6.00 10.11 1.28
CA ALA A 202 7.39 10.56 1.32
C ALA A 202 8.19 10.32 0.02
N PRO A 203 8.10 9.15 -0.66
CA PRO A 203 8.94 8.87 -1.82
C PRO A 203 8.92 9.94 -2.92
N PRO A 204 7.77 10.36 -3.48
CA PRO A 204 7.72 11.40 -4.50
C PRO A 204 7.90 12.83 -3.93
N THR A 205 7.75 13.02 -2.62
CA THR A 205 7.71 14.34 -1.98
C THR A 205 9.09 14.83 -1.59
N LEU A 206 9.96 13.95 -1.12
CA LEU A 206 11.32 14.30 -0.69
C LEU A 206 12.16 15.03 -1.76
N PRO A 207 12.17 14.61 -3.03
CA PRO A 207 12.88 15.35 -4.07
C PRO A 207 12.37 16.78 -4.24
N GLN A 208 11.06 17.02 -4.07
CA GLN A 208 10.47 18.36 -4.21
C GLN A 208 10.81 19.27 -3.02
N ILE A 209 10.91 18.70 -1.82
CA ILE A 209 11.36 19.42 -0.62
C ILE A 209 12.84 19.79 -0.77
N ARG A 210 13.68 18.84 -1.17
CA ARG A 210 15.12 19.09 -1.42
C ARG A 210 15.37 20.15 -2.49
N ALA A 211 14.49 20.23 -3.49
CA ALA A 211 14.54 21.26 -4.54
C ALA A 211 13.93 22.61 -4.11
N GLY A 212 13.47 22.74 -2.85
CA GLY A 212 12.84 23.96 -2.34
C GLY A 212 11.45 24.29 -2.94
N LYS A 213 10.87 23.35 -3.70
CA LYS A 213 9.57 23.54 -4.35
C LYS A 213 8.39 23.31 -3.40
N LEU A 214 8.61 22.58 -2.32
CA LEU A 214 7.67 22.36 -1.23
C LEU A 214 8.38 22.57 0.11
N VAL A 215 7.60 22.95 1.12
CA VAL A 215 8.05 23.08 2.52
C VAL A 215 7.42 21.97 3.31
N ALA A 216 8.21 21.15 4.00
CA ALA A 216 7.73 20.14 4.92
C ALA A 216 7.33 20.81 6.25
N ILE A 217 6.19 20.40 6.79
CA ILE A 217 5.66 20.88 8.07
C ILE A 217 5.79 19.79 9.16
N ALA A 218 5.36 18.58 8.85
CA ALA A 218 5.44 17.44 9.77
C ALA A 218 5.42 16.12 9.00
N VAL A 219 5.82 15.03 9.68
CA VAL A 219 5.70 13.66 9.18
C VAL A 219 4.70 12.86 10.02
N THR A 220 3.98 11.94 9.39
CA THR A 220 2.91 11.17 10.06
C THR A 220 3.39 9.89 10.73
N SER A 221 4.66 9.53 10.52
CA SER A 221 5.30 8.37 11.16
C SER A 221 5.54 8.60 12.67
N PRO A 222 5.68 7.54 13.47
CA PRO A 222 5.95 7.67 14.91
C PRO A 222 7.32 8.26 15.23
N LYS A 223 8.23 8.26 14.25
CA LYS A 223 9.59 8.84 14.35
C LYS A 223 9.83 9.77 13.16
N ARG A 224 10.71 10.76 13.36
CA ARG A 224 11.18 11.63 12.27
C ARG A 224 11.85 10.81 11.17
N LEU A 225 11.72 11.26 9.94
CA LEU A 225 12.43 10.63 8.83
C LEU A 225 13.92 10.98 8.88
N THR A 226 14.77 9.98 8.65
CA THR A 226 16.24 10.20 8.51
C THR A 226 16.55 11.23 7.40
N ALA A 227 15.74 11.26 6.36
CA ALA A 227 15.86 12.21 5.26
C ALA A 227 15.44 13.64 5.61
N LEU A 228 14.73 13.85 6.73
CA LEU A 228 14.20 15.13 7.23
C LEU A 228 14.33 15.21 8.76
N PRO A 229 15.54 15.21 9.32
CA PRO A 229 15.74 15.11 10.79
C PRO A 229 15.20 16.32 11.56
N ASP A 230 15.11 17.48 10.92
CA ASP A 230 14.61 18.71 11.53
C ASP A 230 13.09 18.86 11.46
N VAL A 231 12.39 18.02 10.66
CA VAL A 231 10.93 18.05 10.53
C VAL A 231 10.31 17.17 11.62
N PRO A 232 9.48 17.76 12.50
CA PRO A 232 8.88 17.01 13.60
C PRO A 232 7.84 16.02 13.10
N THR A 233 7.49 15.04 13.94
CA THR A 233 6.29 14.24 13.72
C THR A 233 5.05 15.04 14.09
N VAL A 234 3.88 14.64 13.55
CA VAL A 234 2.60 15.23 13.96
C VAL A 234 2.36 14.98 15.46
N ALA A 235 2.77 13.80 15.97
CA ALA A 235 2.69 13.47 17.39
C ALA A 235 3.54 14.44 18.27
N GLU A 236 4.78 14.73 17.86
CA GLU A 236 5.65 15.74 18.52
C GLU A 236 5.07 17.15 18.45
N SER A 237 4.25 17.43 17.44
CA SER A 237 3.63 18.75 17.21
C SER A 237 2.36 18.99 18.04
N GLY A 238 2.11 18.18 19.09
CA GLY A 238 0.99 18.37 20.01
C GLY A 238 -0.22 17.45 19.77
N TYR A 239 -0.09 16.42 18.91
CA TYR A 239 -1.15 15.46 18.61
C TYR A 239 -0.72 14.03 18.98
N PRO A 240 -0.62 13.69 20.28
CA PRO A 240 -0.09 12.42 20.73
C PRO A 240 -0.91 11.25 20.18
N GLY A 241 -0.22 10.16 19.82
CA GLY A 241 -0.85 8.99 19.22
C GLY A 241 -1.17 9.12 17.72
N PHE A 242 -0.86 10.26 17.10
CA PHE A 242 -1.01 10.41 15.65
C PHE A 242 -0.02 9.49 14.92
N GLN A 243 -0.56 8.56 14.17
CA GLN A 243 0.23 7.69 13.27
C GLN A 243 -0.62 7.28 12.08
N VAL A 244 -0.12 7.59 10.88
CA VAL A 244 -0.69 7.16 9.60
C VAL A 244 0.43 6.83 8.62
N ASP A 245 0.56 5.57 8.27
CA ASP A 245 1.59 5.08 7.36
C ASP A 245 1.00 4.65 6.01
N ASN A 246 1.79 4.81 4.94
CA ASN A 246 1.51 4.19 3.66
C ASN A 246 2.09 2.78 3.69
N MET A 247 1.27 1.78 3.95
CA MET A 247 1.63 0.37 3.88
C MET A 247 1.71 -0.09 2.41
N TYR A 248 2.69 -0.91 2.08
CA TYR A 248 2.82 -1.62 0.79
C TYR A 248 2.76 -3.12 1.07
N GLY A 249 1.57 -3.70 0.93
CA GLY A 249 1.30 -5.10 1.28
C GLY A 249 1.03 -5.95 0.05
N VAL A 250 1.59 -7.17 0.06
CA VAL A 250 1.32 -8.19 -0.95
C VAL A 250 0.33 -9.21 -0.39
N LEU A 251 -0.71 -9.48 -1.17
CA LEU A 251 -1.77 -10.46 -0.84
C LEU A 251 -2.04 -11.36 -2.05
N ALA A 252 -2.56 -12.55 -1.77
CA ALA A 252 -3.12 -13.44 -2.77
C ALA A 252 -4.64 -13.57 -2.55
N PRO A 253 -5.42 -14.10 -3.51
CA PRO A 253 -6.82 -14.44 -3.29
C PRO A 253 -6.98 -15.41 -2.12
N HIS A 254 -8.09 -15.32 -1.38
CA HIS A 254 -8.42 -16.29 -0.35
C HIS A 254 -8.49 -17.72 -0.94
N GLY A 255 -8.00 -18.71 -0.20
CA GLY A 255 -7.93 -20.10 -0.67
C GLY A 255 -6.70 -20.42 -1.53
N THR A 256 -5.77 -19.46 -1.75
CA THR A 256 -4.46 -19.77 -2.35
C THR A 256 -3.73 -20.82 -1.51
N PRO A 257 -3.16 -21.89 -2.12
CA PRO A 257 -2.48 -22.94 -1.39
C PRO A 257 -1.41 -22.40 -0.43
N PRO A 258 -1.34 -22.90 0.82
CA PRO A 258 -0.39 -22.42 1.81
C PRO A 258 1.07 -22.46 1.36
N GLU A 259 1.45 -23.47 0.58
CA GLU A 259 2.79 -23.60 0.01
C GLU A 259 3.10 -22.51 -1.03
N ALA A 260 2.11 -22.06 -1.78
CA ALA A 260 2.28 -20.93 -2.71
C ALA A 260 2.41 -19.62 -1.96
N VAL A 261 1.59 -19.39 -0.91
CA VAL A 261 1.70 -18.22 -0.03
C VAL A 261 3.07 -18.17 0.64
N LYS A 262 3.52 -19.32 1.19
CA LYS A 262 4.84 -19.43 1.81
C LYS A 262 5.97 -19.12 0.83
N LYS A 263 5.90 -19.67 -0.38
CA LYS A 263 6.91 -19.42 -1.41
C LYS A 263 6.95 -17.95 -1.82
N LEU A 264 5.79 -17.33 -2.04
CA LEU A 264 5.68 -15.90 -2.32
C LEU A 264 6.30 -15.07 -1.20
N HIS A 265 5.95 -15.36 0.06
CA HIS A 265 6.48 -14.69 1.24
C HIS A 265 8.01 -14.78 1.30
N ASP A 266 8.56 -16.01 1.29
CA ASP A 266 9.99 -16.24 1.48
C ASP A 266 10.82 -15.55 0.39
N ASP A 267 10.36 -15.61 -0.86
CA ASP A 267 11.07 -15.01 -1.99
C ASP A 267 10.97 -13.47 -2.00
N ILE A 268 9.80 -12.91 -1.67
CA ILE A 268 9.63 -11.46 -1.56
C ILE A 268 10.49 -10.91 -0.42
N VAL A 269 10.44 -11.55 0.76
CA VAL A 269 11.24 -11.13 1.92
C VAL A 269 12.74 -11.20 1.62
N ARG A 270 13.19 -12.25 0.92
CA ARG A 270 14.58 -12.36 0.46
C ARG A 270 14.94 -11.23 -0.49
N ALA A 271 14.10 -10.99 -1.51
CA ALA A 271 14.34 -10.00 -2.54
C ALA A 271 14.48 -8.57 -1.99
N VAL A 272 13.63 -8.17 -1.02
CA VAL A 272 13.69 -6.82 -0.45
C VAL A 272 14.85 -6.62 0.53
N ARG A 273 15.41 -7.73 1.06
CA ARG A 273 16.60 -7.70 1.93
C ARG A 273 17.92 -7.79 1.16
N GLU A 274 17.90 -7.91 -0.15
CA GLU A 274 19.12 -7.77 -0.95
C GLU A 274 19.69 -6.36 -0.82
N PRO A 275 21.02 -6.18 -0.73
CA PRO A 275 21.64 -4.88 -0.42
C PRO A 275 21.22 -3.73 -1.33
N ASP A 276 21.10 -3.97 -2.63
CA ASP A 276 20.68 -2.97 -3.59
C ASP A 276 19.17 -2.66 -3.53
N ALA A 277 18.32 -3.66 -3.23
CA ALA A 277 16.90 -3.48 -2.98
C ALA A 277 16.65 -2.69 -1.69
N THR A 278 17.33 -3.06 -0.61
CA THR A 278 17.30 -2.31 0.67
C THR A 278 17.70 -0.86 0.45
N LYS A 279 18.83 -0.61 -0.22
CA LYS A 279 19.31 0.74 -0.52
C LYS A 279 18.29 1.54 -1.38
N ALA A 280 17.63 0.90 -2.34
CA ALA A 280 16.62 1.55 -3.18
C ALA A 280 15.37 1.92 -2.37
N LEU A 281 14.90 1.06 -1.47
CA LEU A 281 13.77 1.33 -0.58
C LEU A 281 14.10 2.43 0.43
N GLU A 282 15.27 2.39 1.06
CA GLU A 282 15.76 3.44 1.97
C GLU A 282 15.87 4.80 1.28
N ALA A 283 16.43 4.83 0.05
CA ALA A 283 16.52 6.06 -0.75
C ALA A 283 15.14 6.65 -1.08
N ALA A 284 14.13 5.79 -1.18
CA ALA A 284 12.73 6.16 -1.34
C ALA A 284 12.04 6.47 0.01
N SER A 285 12.73 6.38 1.16
CA SER A 285 12.15 6.47 2.51
C SER A 285 10.98 5.50 2.71
N ILE A 286 11.20 4.26 2.29
CA ILE A 286 10.34 3.11 2.56
C ILE A 286 11.09 2.23 3.55
N ASP A 287 10.59 2.16 4.78
CA ASP A 287 11.11 1.30 5.83
C ASP A 287 10.65 -0.14 5.59
N ILE A 288 11.60 -1.07 5.47
CA ILE A 288 11.29 -2.49 5.24
C ILE A 288 10.65 -3.07 6.49
N VAL A 289 9.49 -3.73 6.31
CA VAL A 289 8.78 -4.46 7.37
C VAL A 289 9.03 -5.96 7.21
N ALA A 290 8.69 -6.53 6.07
CA ALA A 290 8.93 -7.94 5.73
C ALA A 290 8.45 -8.89 6.85
N ASN A 291 7.20 -8.69 7.31
CA ASN A 291 6.54 -9.46 8.36
C ASN A 291 5.95 -10.78 7.84
N THR A 292 5.57 -11.67 8.78
CA THR A 292 4.94 -12.94 8.43
C THR A 292 3.51 -12.77 7.92
N PRO A 293 2.95 -13.77 7.22
CA PRO A 293 1.54 -13.77 6.82
C PRO A 293 0.57 -13.60 8.00
N GLU A 294 0.87 -14.23 9.15
CA GLU A 294 0.06 -14.17 10.38
C GLU A 294 0.08 -12.77 11.00
N GLU A 295 1.26 -12.14 11.09
CA GLU A 295 1.41 -10.77 11.55
C GLU A 295 0.66 -9.80 10.63
N PHE A 296 0.72 -10.02 9.31
CA PHE A 296 -0.01 -9.20 8.36
C PHE A 296 -1.54 -9.40 8.46
N ALA A 297 -2.02 -10.62 8.68
CA ALA A 297 -3.44 -10.88 8.93
C ALA A 297 -3.94 -10.14 10.19
N ALA A 298 -3.17 -10.19 11.27
CA ALA A 298 -3.49 -9.47 12.51
C ALA A 298 -3.50 -7.94 12.27
N TYR A 299 -2.54 -7.43 11.51
CA TYR A 299 -2.48 -6.01 11.12
C TYR A 299 -3.70 -5.59 10.29
N ILE A 300 -4.12 -6.37 9.29
CA ILE A 300 -5.33 -6.08 8.51
C ILE A 300 -6.56 -5.98 9.42
N THR A 301 -6.71 -6.90 10.35
CA THR A 301 -7.84 -6.92 11.28
C THR A 301 -7.87 -5.69 12.19
N SER A 302 -6.73 -5.36 12.80
CA SER A 302 -6.62 -4.22 13.72
C SER A 302 -6.83 -2.88 13.01
N GLU A 303 -6.19 -2.68 11.85
CA GLU A 303 -6.32 -1.44 11.08
C GLU A 303 -7.72 -1.27 10.47
N THR A 304 -8.36 -2.35 10.02
CA THR A 304 -9.76 -2.27 9.55
C THR A 304 -10.69 -1.77 10.66
N THR A 305 -10.50 -2.25 11.89
CA THR A 305 -11.28 -1.80 13.07
C THR A 305 -10.97 -0.34 13.41
N LYS A 306 -9.70 0.04 13.46
CA LYS A 306 -9.25 1.41 13.74
C LYS A 306 -9.83 2.40 12.73
N TRP A 307 -9.70 2.12 11.44
CA TRP A 307 -10.18 3.03 10.40
C TRP A 307 -11.69 3.12 10.35
N ALA A 308 -12.43 2.06 10.67
CA ALA A 308 -13.88 2.13 10.84
C ALA A 308 -14.29 3.14 11.92
N GLN A 309 -13.56 3.20 13.04
CA GLN A 309 -13.81 4.18 14.12
C GLN A 309 -13.46 5.61 13.68
N VAL A 310 -12.29 5.81 13.04
CA VAL A 310 -11.87 7.14 12.56
C VAL A 310 -12.83 7.68 11.50
N VAL A 311 -13.19 6.86 10.50
CA VAL A 311 -14.14 7.27 9.46
C VAL A 311 -15.51 7.61 10.04
N LYS A 312 -15.99 6.82 11.00
CA LYS A 312 -17.26 7.12 11.71
C LYS A 312 -17.17 8.45 12.47
N ALA A 313 -16.06 8.73 13.14
CA ALA A 313 -15.87 9.96 13.92
C ALA A 313 -15.72 11.21 13.03
N SER A 314 -15.02 11.09 11.89
CA SER A 314 -14.83 12.21 10.94
C SER A 314 -16.07 12.49 10.07
N GLY A 315 -17.00 11.53 9.97
CA GLY A 315 -18.14 11.62 9.05
C GLY A 315 -17.77 11.49 7.57
N ALA A 316 -16.50 11.14 7.25
CA ALA A 316 -16.02 10.98 5.89
C ALA A 316 -16.78 9.84 5.16
N ARG A 317 -17.26 10.13 3.96
CA ARG A 317 -17.97 9.15 3.09
C ARG A 317 -17.65 9.44 1.63
N VAL A 318 -17.74 8.39 0.81
CA VAL A 318 -17.78 8.50 -0.65
C VAL A 318 -19.21 8.20 -1.08
N GLU A 319 -19.85 9.18 -1.71
CA GLU A 319 -21.19 9.02 -2.27
C GLU A 319 -21.19 8.13 -3.51
#